data_423eadba75faf4aea9d82ef977f9061f
#
_entry.id   423eadba75faf4aea9d82ef977f9061f
#
_cell.length_a   1.000
_cell.length_b   1.000
_cell.length_c   1.000
_cell.angle_alpha   90.00
_cell.angle_beta   90.00
_cell.angle_gamma   90.00
#
_symmetry.space_group_name_H-M   'P 1'
#
loop_
_entity.id
_entity.type
_entity.pdbx_description
1 polymer ?
#
loop_
_entity_poly.entity_id
_entity_poly.type
_entity_poly.pdbx_seq_one_letter_code
_entity_poly.pdbx_strand_id
1 'polypeptide(L)'
;MLFFLWGENVRLQEIRDCFERSPVVAAVQNATLPKALASPVEIIFDLKVSLLDMEETIKKVHTAGKKIFIHIDLADGIGKDKTGIEYLAKCGVDGVISTRSQLIRYANEAGLVTVQRFFALDSKGVDGIEDMLESAKPDLIEIMPGIASKVIKRFVAHGIPVIAGGLIETKQEVTEALKNGAEAISTGKQDLWYI
;
A
#
# COMPACT_ATOMS: atom_id res chain seq x y z
N MET A 1 -3.64 -31.84 6.51
CA MET A 1 -4.40 -30.56 6.59
C MET A 1 -3.79 -29.77 7.74
N LEU A 2 -2.66 -29.07 7.48
CA LEU A 2 -2.01 -28.20 8.45
C LEU A 2 -2.52 -26.78 8.18
N PHE A 3 -3.41 -26.30 9.05
CA PHE A 3 -3.70 -24.89 9.16
C PHE A 3 -2.42 -24.23 9.73
N PHE A 4 -1.65 -23.56 8.88
CA PHE A 4 -0.70 -22.58 9.36
C PHE A 4 -1.54 -21.42 9.92
N LEU A 5 -1.67 -21.38 11.22
CA LEU A 5 -2.06 -20.19 11.96
C LEU A 5 -0.94 -19.17 11.72
N TRP A 6 -1.15 -18.28 10.78
CA TRP A 6 -0.42 -17.03 10.69
C TRP A 6 -0.71 -16.32 12.02
N GLY A 7 0.32 -16.14 12.86
CA GLY A 7 0.20 -15.23 13.98
C GLY A 7 -0.24 -13.91 13.42
N GLU A 8 -1.45 -13.48 13.73
CA GLU A 8 -2.01 -12.23 13.24
C GLU A 8 -1.01 -11.14 13.55
N ASN A 9 -0.41 -10.57 12.52
CA ASN A 9 0.46 -9.42 12.67
C ASN A 9 -0.43 -8.27 13.16
N VAL A 10 -0.33 -7.90 14.42
CA VAL A 10 -1.17 -6.87 15.05
C VAL A 10 -1.17 -5.58 14.22
N ARG A 11 -0.03 -5.24 13.61
CA ARG A 11 0.08 -4.07 12.72
C ARG A 11 -0.74 -4.21 11.45
N LEU A 12 -0.76 -5.40 10.83
CA LEU A 12 -1.58 -5.66 9.66
C LEU A 12 -3.08 -5.54 10.00
N GLN A 13 -3.50 -6.07 11.16
CA GLN A 13 -4.89 -5.94 11.58
C GLN A 13 -5.28 -4.48 11.79
N GLU A 14 -4.44 -3.65 12.42
CA GLU A 14 -4.68 -2.21 12.53
C GLU A 14 -4.88 -1.53 11.18
N ILE A 15 -4.11 -1.93 10.15
CA ILE A 15 -4.27 -1.39 8.78
C ILE A 15 -5.59 -1.84 8.17
N ARG A 16 -5.99 -3.09 8.35
CA ARG A 16 -7.28 -3.60 7.86
C ARG A 16 -8.45 -2.93 8.55
N ASP A 17 -8.36 -2.68 9.84
CA ASP A 17 -9.37 -1.90 10.58
C ASP A 17 -9.50 -0.47 10.03
N CYS A 18 -8.38 0.15 9.58
CA CYS A 18 -8.45 1.43 8.88
C CYS A 18 -9.19 1.32 7.54
N PHE A 19 -8.98 0.25 6.77
CA PHE A 19 -9.72 0.03 5.51
C PHE A 19 -11.22 -0.16 5.72
N GLU A 20 -11.62 -0.84 6.80
CA GLU A 20 -13.05 -1.00 7.15
C GLU A 20 -13.72 0.34 7.45
N ARG A 21 -13.01 1.27 8.11
CA ARG A 21 -13.54 2.61 8.41
C ARG A 21 -13.46 3.57 7.23
N SER A 22 -12.36 3.50 6.45
CA SER A 22 -12.11 4.34 5.28
C SER A 22 -11.38 3.54 4.21
N PRO A 23 -12.08 2.97 3.22
CA PRO A 23 -11.47 2.12 2.20
C PRO A 23 -10.69 2.91 1.14
N VAL A 24 -10.55 4.21 1.31
CA VAL A 24 -9.78 5.07 0.41
C VAL A 24 -8.45 5.44 1.04
N VAL A 25 -7.37 5.11 0.33
CA VAL A 25 -6.00 5.48 0.67
C VAL A 25 -5.59 6.69 -0.18
N ALA A 26 -5.08 7.74 0.47
CA ALA A 26 -4.58 8.90 -0.25
C ALA A 26 -3.17 8.64 -0.80
N ALA A 27 -3.04 8.53 -2.11
CA ALA A 27 -1.75 8.50 -2.79
C ALA A 27 -1.25 9.94 -2.99
N VAL A 28 -0.21 10.33 -2.26
CA VAL A 28 0.25 11.72 -2.19
C VAL A 28 1.66 11.90 -2.75
N GLN A 29 1.94 13.12 -3.10
CA GLN A 29 3.27 13.71 -3.25
C GLN A 29 3.32 14.97 -2.40
N ASN A 30 4.51 15.54 -2.14
CA ASN A 30 4.73 16.65 -1.20
C ASN A 30 3.64 17.76 -1.23
N ALA A 31 3.24 18.19 -2.43
CA ALA A 31 2.26 19.27 -2.60
C ALA A 31 0.83 18.91 -2.16
N THR A 32 0.48 17.61 -2.13
CA THR A 32 -0.87 17.13 -1.80
C THR A 32 -1.01 16.60 -0.38
N LEU A 33 0.09 16.40 0.33
CA LEU A 33 0.09 15.91 1.71
C LEU A 33 -0.79 16.74 2.66
N PRO A 34 -0.74 18.11 2.65
CA PRO A 34 -1.59 18.89 3.56
C PRO A 34 -3.10 18.63 3.38
N LYS A 35 -3.53 18.38 2.14
CA LYS A 35 -4.93 18.06 1.85
C LYS A 35 -5.30 16.66 2.35
N ALA A 36 -4.41 15.69 2.20
CA ALA A 36 -4.62 14.34 2.73
C ALA A 36 -4.71 14.35 4.26
N LEU A 37 -3.88 15.15 4.93
CA LEU A 37 -3.93 15.33 6.39
C LEU A 37 -5.28 15.88 6.86
N ALA A 38 -5.89 16.78 6.09
CA ALA A 38 -7.19 17.40 6.40
C ALA A 38 -8.40 16.54 5.97
N SER A 39 -8.20 15.47 5.19
CA SER A 39 -9.27 14.60 4.70
C SER A 39 -9.61 13.49 5.71
N PRO A 40 -10.75 12.78 5.56
CA PRO A 40 -11.11 11.67 6.44
C PRO A 40 -10.31 10.38 6.21
N VAL A 41 -9.46 10.27 5.16
CA VAL A 41 -8.66 9.06 4.94
C VAL A 41 -7.81 8.74 6.15
N GLU A 42 -7.65 7.47 6.47
CA GLU A 42 -6.82 7.04 7.60
C GLU A 42 -5.41 6.60 7.18
N ILE A 43 -5.23 6.25 5.90
CA ILE A 43 -3.94 5.77 5.38
C ILE A 43 -3.46 6.67 4.24
N ILE A 44 -2.18 7.00 4.30
CA ILE A 44 -1.47 7.80 3.29
C ILE A 44 -0.36 6.96 2.66
N PHE A 45 -0.34 6.88 1.34
CA PHE A 45 0.76 6.38 0.53
C PHE A 45 1.58 7.56 0.03
N ASP A 46 2.75 7.79 0.61
CA ASP A 46 3.68 8.82 0.13
C ASP A 46 4.53 8.24 -1.00
N LEU A 47 4.30 8.76 -2.20
CA LEU A 47 4.91 8.27 -3.43
C LEU A 47 6.27 8.93 -3.73
N LYS A 48 6.64 10.01 -3.03
CA LYS A 48 7.86 10.75 -3.36
C LYS A 48 8.40 11.55 -2.17
N VAL A 49 8.60 10.89 -1.05
CA VAL A 49 9.23 11.53 0.11
C VAL A 49 10.74 11.68 -0.10
N SER A 50 11.30 12.78 0.42
CA SER A 50 12.75 12.99 0.51
C SER A 50 13.29 12.53 1.86
N LEU A 51 14.50 12.00 1.88
CA LEU A 51 15.25 11.70 3.10
C LEU A 51 15.25 12.91 4.06
N LEU A 52 15.39 14.13 3.51
CA LEU A 52 15.49 15.35 4.31
C LEU A 52 14.19 15.73 5.01
N ASP A 53 13.04 15.32 4.46
CA ASP A 53 11.70 15.65 4.98
C ASP A 53 11.05 14.47 5.71
N MET A 54 11.70 13.30 5.72
CA MET A 54 11.12 12.02 6.14
C MET A 54 10.54 12.08 7.56
N GLU A 55 11.36 12.44 8.54
CA GLU A 55 10.95 12.44 9.95
C GLU A 55 9.84 13.44 10.23
N GLU A 56 9.92 14.63 9.62
CA GLU A 56 8.90 15.66 9.74
C GLU A 56 7.57 15.20 9.11
N THR A 57 7.63 14.57 7.95
CA THR A 57 6.47 14.03 7.24
C THR A 57 5.78 12.95 8.08
N ILE A 58 6.52 11.99 8.59
CA ILE A 58 5.98 10.91 9.45
C ILE A 58 5.31 11.53 10.69
N LYS A 59 6.00 12.44 11.37
CA LYS A 59 5.47 13.12 12.54
C LYS A 59 4.15 13.86 12.26
N LYS A 60 4.06 14.57 11.13
CA LYS A 60 2.82 15.26 10.71
C LYS A 60 1.66 14.27 10.51
N VAL A 61 1.93 13.15 9.82
CA VAL A 61 0.92 12.12 9.55
C VAL A 61 0.43 11.48 10.85
N HIS A 62 1.34 11.07 11.74
CA HIS A 62 0.99 10.46 13.01
C HIS A 62 0.28 11.46 13.96
N THR A 63 0.67 12.73 13.95
CA THR A 63 -0.02 13.78 14.74
C THR A 63 -1.48 13.97 14.27
N ALA A 64 -1.75 13.74 12.97
CA ALA A 64 -3.10 13.73 12.43
C ALA A 64 -3.88 12.42 12.69
N GLY A 65 -3.30 11.47 13.44
CA GLY A 65 -3.91 10.18 13.76
C GLY A 65 -3.96 9.20 12.58
N LYS A 66 -3.11 9.39 11.56
CA LYS A 66 -3.11 8.60 10.33
C LYS A 66 -1.89 7.69 10.23
N LYS A 67 -1.97 6.69 9.36
CA LYS A 67 -0.88 5.76 9.02
C LYS A 67 -0.17 6.19 7.75
N ILE A 68 1.15 5.94 7.66
CA ILE A 68 1.96 6.30 6.51
C ILE A 68 2.73 5.10 5.94
N PHE A 69 2.61 4.91 4.64
CA PHE A 69 3.38 3.96 3.85
C PHE A 69 4.27 4.71 2.88
N ILE A 70 5.54 4.34 2.81
CA ILE A 70 6.50 4.96 1.91
C ILE A 70 6.73 4.08 0.69
N HIS A 71 6.59 4.66 -0.51
CA HIS A 71 6.98 4.00 -1.75
C HIS A 71 8.50 4.10 -1.91
N ILE A 72 9.22 3.10 -1.39
CA ILE A 72 10.69 3.15 -1.30
C ILE A 72 11.35 3.24 -2.68
N ASP A 73 10.78 2.66 -3.73
CA ASP A 73 11.38 2.73 -5.07
C ASP A 73 11.51 4.16 -5.58
N LEU A 74 10.63 5.06 -5.13
CA LEU A 74 10.56 6.45 -5.56
C LEU A 74 11.06 7.46 -4.51
N ALA A 75 11.37 7.01 -3.29
CA ALA A 75 11.86 7.87 -2.22
C ALA A 75 13.25 8.44 -2.58
N ASP A 76 13.43 9.75 -2.43
CA ASP A 76 14.68 10.43 -2.75
C ASP A 76 15.69 10.33 -1.60
N GLY A 77 16.97 10.03 -1.91
CA GLY A 77 18.07 9.98 -0.94
C GLY A 77 18.11 8.74 -0.05
N ILE A 78 17.20 7.78 -0.23
CA ILE A 78 17.13 6.54 0.55
C ILE A 78 17.65 5.36 -0.29
N GLY A 79 18.53 4.55 0.30
CA GLY A 79 19.03 3.32 -0.32
C GLY A 79 17.89 2.34 -0.64
N LYS A 80 17.95 1.74 -1.84
CA LYS A 80 16.97 0.69 -2.26
C LYS A 80 17.50 -0.68 -1.88
N ASP A 81 17.83 -0.84 -0.60
CA ASP A 81 18.49 -1.98 0.02
C ASP A 81 18.00 -2.22 1.46
N LYS A 82 18.62 -3.19 2.13
CA LYS A 82 18.28 -3.53 3.52
C LYS A 82 18.48 -2.35 4.47
N THR A 83 19.56 -1.58 4.31
CA THR A 83 19.87 -0.44 5.17
C THR A 83 18.82 0.66 5.03
N GLY A 84 18.35 0.95 3.80
CA GLY A 84 17.28 1.89 3.56
C GLY A 84 15.96 1.47 4.21
N ILE A 85 15.61 0.17 4.17
CA ILE A 85 14.44 -0.37 4.87
C ILE A 85 14.57 -0.24 6.40
N GLU A 86 15.73 -0.60 6.96
CA GLU A 86 16.01 -0.46 8.40
C GLU A 86 15.93 1.01 8.85
N TYR A 87 16.37 1.94 8.01
CA TYR A 87 16.24 3.37 8.27
C TYR A 87 14.76 3.78 8.32
N LEU A 88 13.93 3.37 7.34
CA LEU A 88 12.48 3.64 7.36
C LEU A 88 11.82 3.10 8.63
N ALA A 89 12.15 1.87 9.03
CA ALA A 89 11.64 1.28 10.26
C ALA A 89 12.03 2.09 11.51
N LYS A 90 13.27 2.59 11.59
CA LYS A 90 13.73 3.46 12.67
C LYS A 90 13.01 4.82 12.70
N CYS A 91 12.69 5.38 11.53
CA CYS A 91 11.89 6.62 11.43
C CYS A 91 10.44 6.41 11.86
N GLY A 92 9.98 5.15 12.01
CA GLY A 92 8.66 4.83 12.52
C GLY A 92 7.56 4.82 11.47
N VAL A 93 7.87 4.54 10.18
CA VAL A 93 6.83 4.33 9.16
C VAL A 93 5.96 3.13 9.53
N ASP A 94 4.68 3.14 9.17
CA ASP A 94 3.76 2.03 9.42
C ASP A 94 3.96 0.91 8.38
N GLY A 95 4.36 1.27 7.15
CA GLY A 95 4.61 0.27 6.11
C GLY A 95 5.41 0.80 4.92
N VAL A 96 5.68 -0.11 3.99
CA VAL A 96 6.47 0.14 2.78
C VAL A 96 5.74 -0.38 1.56
N ILE A 97 5.82 0.37 0.47
CA ILE A 97 5.34 -0.03 -0.86
C ILE A 97 6.56 -0.23 -1.75
N SER A 98 6.62 -1.35 -2.47
CA SER A 98 7.67 -1.59 -3.46
C SER A 98 7.17 -2.50 -4.60
N THR A 99 7.75 -2.34 -5.78
CA THR A 99 7.60 -3.28 -6.90
C THR A 99 8.58 -4.46 -6.81
N ARG A 100 9.58 -4.37 -5.92
CA ARG A 100 10.71 -5.31 -5.83
C ARG A 100 10.52 -6.29 -4.69
N SER A 101 10.38 -7.59 -5.01
CA SER A 101 10.23 -8.67 -4.03
C SER A 101 11.32 -8.67 -2.96
N GLN A 102 12.56 -8.30 -3.31
CA GLN A 102 13.66 -8.24 -2.34
C GLN A 102 13.45 -7.18 -1.26
N LEU A 103 12.94 -5.99 -1.62
CA LEU A 103 12.67 -4.92 -0.66
C LEU A 103 11.48 -5.26 0.23
N ILE A 104 10.47 -5.96 -0.30
CA ILE A 104 9.36 -6.50 0.48
C ILE A 104 9.86 -7.49 1.53
N ARG A 105 10.76 -8.41 1.18
CA ARG A 105 11.36 -9.34 2.16
C ARG A 105 12.10 -8.61 3.27
N TYR A 106 12.92 -7.62 2.93
CA TYR A 106 13.62 -6.82 3.95
C TYR A 106 12.65 -6.05 4.87
N ALA A 107 11.55 -5.53 4.31
CA ALA A 107 10.53 -4.83 5.08
C ALA A 107 9.78 -5.78 6.04
N ASN A 108 9.47 -7.01 5.60
CA ASN A 108 8.92 -8.07 6.45
C ASN A 108 9.88 -8.40 7.61
N GLU A 109 11.18 -8.58 7.32
CA GLU A 109 12.21 -8.82 8.34
C GLU A 109 12.31 -7.67 9.35
N ALA A 110 12.08 -6.44 8.91
CA ALA A 110 12.09 -5.24 9.76
C ALA A 110 10.77 -5.03 10.54
N GLY A 111 9.75 -5.88 10.33
CA GLY A 111 8.45 -5.81 11.01
C GLY A 111 7.54 -4.69 10.51
N LEU A 112 7.75 -4.20 9.30
CA LEU A 112 6.88 -3.22 8.63
C LEU A 112 5.74 -3.93 7.92
N VAL A 113 4.57 -3.29 7.81
CA VAL A 113 3.51 -3.78 6.93
C VAL A 113 3.92 -3.55 5.48
N THR A 114 3.73 -4.57 4.65
CA THR A 114 4.25 -4.57 3.28
C THR A 114 3.13 -4.54 2.25
N VAL A 115 3.29 -3.68 1.25
CA VAL A 115 2.44 -3.63 0.06
C VAL A 115 3.31 -3.88 -1.17
N GLN A 116 3.12 -5.01 -1.85
CA GLN A 116 3.80 -5.24 -3.12
C GLN A 116 2.94 -4.72 -4.26
N ARG A 117 3.49 -3.78 -5.05
CA ARG A 117 2.80 -3.18 -6.20
C ARG A 117 3.07 -3.95 -7.47
N PHE A 118 2.01 -4.27 -8.21
CA PHE A 118 2.05 -4.96 -9.47
C PHE A 118 1.34 -4.21 -10.59
N PHE A 119 1.93 -4.24 -11.78
CA PHE A 119 1.33 -3.67 -12.99
C PHE A 119 0.75 -4.80 -13.86
N ALA A 120 -0.57 -4.88 -13.92
CA ALA A 120 -1.31 -5.87 -14.70
C ALA A 120 -1.46 -5.41 -16.15
N LEU A 121 -0.36 -5.40 -16.91
CA LEU A 121 -0.31 -4.87 -18.28
C LEU A 121 -0.79 -5.88 -19.30
N ASP A 122 -0.48 -7.15 -19.09
CA ASP A 122 -0.87 -8.27 -19.98
C ASP A 122 -0.98 -9.58 -19.19
N SER A 123 -1.41 -10.65 -19.88
CA SER A 123 -1.61 -11.96 -19.25
C SER A 123 -0.33 -12.56 -18.67
N LYS A 124 0.82 -12.38 -19.35
CA LYS A 124 2.10 -12.91 -18.88
C LYS A 124 2.56 -12.19 -17.59
N GLY A 125 2.37 -10.87 -17.55
CA GLY A 125 2.66 -10.08 -16.36
C GLY A 125 1.80 -10.53 -15.17
N VAL A 126 0.52 -10.79 -15.39
CA VAL A 126 -0.40 -11.27 -14.36
C VAL A 126 -0.04 -12.68 -13.88
N ASP A 127 0.33 -13.61 -14.78
CA ASP A 127 0.74 -14.96 -14.42
C ASP A 127 2.03 -14.98 -13.60
N GLY A 128 2.99 -14.08 -13.90
CA GLY A 128 4.23 -13.94 -13.12
C GLY A 128 4.06 -13.34 -11.72
N ILE A 129 2.92 -12.75 -11.40
CA ILE A 129 2.67 -12.18 -10.06
C ILE A 129 2.65 -13.29 -9.00
N GLU A 130 2.08 -14.46 -9.30
CA GLU A 130 1.98 -15.58 -8.35
C GLU A 130 3.35 -16.06 -7.87
N ASP A 131 4.32 -16.22 -8.79
CA ASP A 131 5.70 -16.60 -8.44
C ASP A 131 6.38 -15.53 -7.56
N MET A 132 6.11 -14.25 -7.84
CA MET A 132 6.64 -13.16 -7.03
C MET A 132 6.03 -13.12 -5.63
N LEU A 133 4.74 -13.43 -5.49
CA LEU A 133 4.05 -13.51 -4.20
C LEU A 133 4.57 -14.65 -3.33
N GLU A 134 4.81 -15.83 -3.90
CA GLU A 134 5.43 -16.95 -3.17
C GLU A 134 6.83 -16.59 -2.64
N SER A 135 7.60 -15.85 -3.44
CA SER A 135 8.95 -15.43 -3.09
C SER A 135 9.01 -14.32 -2.04
N ALA A 136 8.12 -13.33 -2.11
CA ALA A 136 8.17 -12.11 -1.30
C ALA A 136 7.30 -12.17 -0.05
N LYS A 137 6.15 -12.86 -0.14
CA LYS A 137 5.13 -12.99 0.91
C LYS A 137 4.72 -11.63 1.49
N PRO A 138 4.23 -10.69 0.64
CA PRO A 138 3.75 -9.40 1.12
C PRO A 138 2.48 -9.57 1.98
N ASP A 139 2.25 -8.65 2.92
CA ASP A 139 1.00 -8.62 3.70
C ASP A 139 -0.19 -8.22 2.82
N LEU A 140 0.03 -7.31 1.88
CA LEU A 140 -0.97 -6.76 0.97
C LEU A 140 -0.38 -6.66 -0.44
N ILE A 141 -1.23 -6.69 -1.46
CA ILE A 141 -0.83 -6.35 -2.82
C ILE A 141 -1.59 -5.14 -3.33
N GLU A 142 -0.93 -4.35 -4.15
CA GLU A 142 -1.58 -3.28 -4.91
C GLU A 142 -1.55 -3.60 -6.40
N ILE A 143 -2.73 -3.71 -7.00
CA ILE A 143 -2.90 -4.00 -8.42
C ILE A 143 -3.16 -2.71 -9.19
N MET A 144 -2.33 -2.46 -10.20
CA MET A 144 -2.48 -1.33 -11.12
C MET A 144 -2.60 -1.81 -12.57
N PRO A 145 -3.57 -1.29 -13.34
CA PRO A 145 -4.56 -0.28 -12.94
C PRO A 145 -5.71 -0.90 -12.11
N GLY A 146 -6.20 -0.14 -11.13
CA GLY A 146 -7.27 -0.55 -10.21
C GLY A 146 -8.64 -0.79 -10.83
N ILE A 147 -8.82 -0.40 -12.10
CA ILE A 147 -10.00 -0.71 -12.90
C ILE A 147 -9.96 -2.11 -13.54
N ALA A 148 -8.88 -2.88 -13.34
CA ALA A 148 -8.72 -4.23 -13.89
C ALA A 148 -9.49 -5.28 -13.06
N SER A 149 -10.82 -5.23 -13.06
CA SER A 149 -11.72 -6.04 -12.23
C SER A 149 -11.44 -7.55 -12.30
N LYS A 150 -11.06 -8.07 -13.47
CA LYS A 150 -10.75 -9.52 -13.64
C LYS A 150 -9.49 -9.91 -12.85
N VAL A 151 -8.49 -9.03 -12.81
CA VAL A 151 -7.23 -9.28 -12.10
C VAL A 151 -7.46 -9.20 -10.59
N ILE A 152 -8.20 -8.18 -10.13
CA ILE A 152 -8.58 -8.04 -8.72
C ILE A 152 -9.27 -9.32 -8.23
N LYS A 153 -10.33 -9.78 -8.93
CA LYS A 153 -11.07 -11.01 -8.58
C LYS A 153 -10.17 -12.24 -8.53
N ARG A 154 -9.19 -12.36 -9.45
CA ARG A 154 -8.25 -13.48 -9.46
C ARG A 154 -7.47 -13.56 -8.14
N PHE A 155 -6.85 -12.45 -7.71
CA PHE A 155 -6.02 -12.47 -6.49
C PHE A 155 -6.85 -12.53 -5.21
N VAL A 156 -8.02 -11.90 -5.17
CA VAL A 156 -8.97 -12.05 -4.06
C VAL A 156 -9.40 -13.51 -3.89
N ALA A 157 -9.65 -14.25 -4.99
CA ALA A 157 -10.00 -15.66 -4.94
C ALA A 157 -8.88 -16.56 -4.38
N HIS A 158 -7.62 -16.11 -4.44
CA HIS A 158 -6.47 -16.76 -3.80
C HIS A 158 -6.30 -16.39 -2.31
N GLY A 159 -7.19 -15.57 -1.76
CA GLY A 159 -7.15 -15.14 -0.36
C GLY A 159 -6.11 -14.07 -0.05
N ILE A 160 -5.64 -13.34 -1.07
CA ILE A 160 -4.64 -12.29 -0.91
C ILE A 160 -5.36 -10.95 -0.76
N PRO A 161 -5.08 -10.16 0.29
CA PRO A 161 -5.65 -8.83 0.47
C PRO A 161 -5.21 -7.88 -0.64
N VAL A 162 -6.17 -7.30 -1.38
CA VAL A 162 -5.92 -6.48 -2.57
C VAL A 162 -6.29 -5.03 -2.33
N ILE A 163 -5.36 -4.12 -2.67
CA ILE A 163 -5.61 -2.70 -2.85
C ILE A 163 -5.70 -2.44 -4.37
N ALA A 164 -6.76 -1.78 -4.82
CA ALA A 164 -6.88 -1.37 -6.22
C ALA A 164 -6.30 0.04 -6.40
N GLY A 165 -5.24 0.19 -7.22
CA GLY A 165 -4.54 1.45 -7.42
C GLY A 165 -4.45 1.89 -8.88
N GLY A 166 -4.33 3.19 -9.09
CA GLY A 166 -4.17 3.78 -10.43
C GLY A 166 -5.42 3.75 -11.30
N LEU A 167 -5.63 4.82 -12.04
CA LEU A 167 -6.78 5.07 -12.93
C LEU A 167 -8.15 5.00 -12.23
N ILE A 168 -8.22 5.15 -10.92
CA ILE A 168 -9.48 5.29 -10.17
C ILE A 168 -9.75 6.78 -9.96
N GLU A 169 -10.71 7.32 -10.68
CA GLU A 169 -11.00 8.76 -10.75
C GLU A 169 -12.44 9.13 -10.38
N THR A 170 -13.33 8.13 -10.26
CA THR A 170 -14.74 8.31 -9.97
C THR A 170 -15.23 7.45 -8.80
N LYS A 171 -16.31 7.89 -8.13
CA LYS A 171 -16.98 7.09 -7.09
C LYS A 171 -17.49 5.74 -7.60
N GLN A 172 -17.89 5.68 -8.86
CA GLN A 172 -18.33 4.44 -9.48
C GLN A 172 -17.19 3.43 -9.57
N GLU A 173 -16.00 3.85 -10.00
CA GLU A 173 -14.80 2.98 -10.08
C GLU A 173 -14.35 2.52 -8.69
N VAL A 174 -14.44 3.38 -7.66
CA VAL A 174 -14.21 2.98 -6.26
C VAL A 174 -15.18 1.87 -5.86
N THR A 175 -16.50 2.09 -6.09
CA THR A 175 -17.53 1.11 -5.77
C THR A 175 -17.33 -0.20 -6.52
N GLU A 176 -16.94 -0.15 -7.77
CA GLU A 176 -16.67 -1.32 -8.61
C GLU A 176 -15.47 -2.11 -8.08
N ALA A 177 -14.36 -1.45 -7.75
CA ALA A 177 -13.18 -2.11 -7.20
C ALA A 177 -13.49 -2.84 -5.87
N LEU A 178 -14.20 -2.17 -4.95
CA LEU A 178 -14.62 -2.76 -3.66
C LEU A 178 -15.59 -3.93 -3.87
N LYS A 179 -16.58 -3.82 -4.78
CA LYS A 179 -17.48 -4.93 -5.15
C LYS A 179 -16.75 -6.14 -5.75
N ASN A 180 -15.61 -5.91 -6.39
CA ASN A 180 -14.76 -6.98 -6.91
C ASN A 180 -13.86 -7.62 -5.84
N GLY A 181 -13.96 -7.17 -4.59
CA GLY A 181 -13.29 -7.75 -3.42
C GLY A 181 -12.00 -7.05 -3.03
N ALA A 182 -11.64 -5.91 -3.63
CA ALA A 182 -10.56 -5.10 -3.09
C ALA A 182 -10.92 -4.63 -1.67
N GLU A 183 -9.98 -4.70 -0.72
CA GLU A 183 -10.17 -4.21 0.65
C GLU A 183 -10.08 -2.68 0.71
N ALA A 184 -9.28 -2.09 -0.18
CA ALA A 184 -9.13 -0.64 -0.30
C ALA A 184 -8.82 -0.23 -1.73
N ILE A 185 -8.92 1.08 -1.98
CA ILE A 185 -8.42 1.70 -3.21
C ILE A 185 -7.35 2.75 -2.88
N SER A 186 -6.35 2.92 -3.74
CA SER A 186 -5.39 4.01 -3.64
C SER A 186 -5.57 4.98 -4.81
N THR A 187 -5.70 6.27 -4.51
CA THR A 187 -5.89 7.28 -5.53
C THR A 187 -5.27 8.63 -5.17
N GLY A 188 -4.72 9.31 -6.18
CA GLY A 188 -4.30 10.71 -6.09
C GLY A 188 -5.43 11.71 -6.32
N LYS A 189 -6.65 11.24 -6.67
CA LYS A 189 -7.82 12.09 -6.92
C LYS A 189 -8.40 12.59 -5.59
N GLN A 190 -8.11 13.85 -5.27
CA GLN A 190 -8.40 14.42 -3.95
C GLN A 190 -9.90 14.42 -3.59
N ASP A 191 -10.79 14.57 -4.58
CA ASP A 191 -12.24 14.55 -4.34
C ASP A 191 -12.73 13.19 -3.81
N LEU A 192 -11.99 12.09 -4.13
CA LEU A 192 -12.30 10.75 -3.65
C LEU A 192 -11.82 10.50 -2.21
N TRP A 193 -11.01 11.38 -1.64
CA TRP A 193 -10.57 11.26 -0.24
C TRP A 193 -11.68 11.59 0.76
N TYR A 194 -12.84 12.06 0.30
CA TYR A 194 -13.99 12.49 1.11
C TYR A 194 -15.25 11.63 0.91
N ILE A 195 -15.09 10.39 0.47
CA ILE A 195 -16.20 9.46 0.25
C ILE A 195 -16.17 8.30 1.22
#